data_422f0456fd2b3dbb8a575d405a9a8862
#
_entry.id   422f0456fd2b3dbb8a575d405a9a8862
#
_cell.length_a   1.000
_cell.length_b   1.000
_cell.length_c   1.000
_cell.angle_alpha   90.00
_cell.angle_beta   90.00
_cell.angle_gamma   90.00
#
_symmetry.space_group_name_H-M   'P 1'
#
loop_
_entity.id
_entity.type
_entity.pdbx_description
1 polymer ?
#
loop_
_entity_poly.entity_id
_entity_poly.type
_entity_poly.pdbx_seq_one_letter_code
_entity_poly.pdbx_strand_id
1 'polypeptide(L)'
;MRIILFGAAGNVGSRIANEALSRGHTVTAVVRKTDQLATLSEGVLGQLGDAGDSALVAKLSEGQDLIISAIRPSEGSEHLLPLLTKSLLAGAAQANKRLLIVGGAASLEIPGEKGQTVLTAPGFLPPSVLDIARACAEQHNICRENTETNWTYISPPPMLTPGIRTGQYRLGSDQLVVDENGQSAISMEDFAVALIDEAEQPKHHQTRFTAAY
;
A
#
# COMPACT_ATOMS: atom_id res chain seq x y z
N MET A 1 -6.88 -17.02 3.26
CA MET A 1 -6.93 -16.45 1.89
C MET A 1 -5.63 -16.77 1.16
N ARG A 2 -5.69 -16.82 -0.17
CA ARG A 2 -4.53 -16.83 -1.06
C ARG A 2 -4.30 -15.39 -1.53
N ILE A 3 -3.19 -14.82 -1.15
CA ILE A 3 -2.85 -13.42 -1.39
C ILE A 3 -1.71 -13.34 -2.39
N ILE A 4 -1.88 -12.54 -3.45
CA ILE A 4 -0.77 -12.16 -4.31
C ILE A 4 -0.28 -10.76 -3.93
N LEU A 5 1.03 -10.63 -3.68
CA LEU A 5 1.64 -9.42 -3.16
C LEU A 5 2.73 -8.90 -4.09
N PHE A 6 2.51 -7.73 -4.64
CA PHE A 6 3.52 -6.97 -5.39
C PHE A 6 4.28 -6.05 -4.44
N GLY A 7 5.60 -6.07 -4.51
CA GLY A 7 6.47 -5.28 -3.63
C GLY A 7 6.84 -5.96 -2.30
N ALA A 8 6.71 -7.29 -2.21
CA ALA A 8 7.00 -8.08 -1.01
C ALA A 8 8.45 -7.96 -0.50
N ALA A 9 9.41 -7.69 -1.37
CA ALA A 9 10.82 -7.52 -1.00
C ALA A 9 11.12 -6.14 -0.34
N GLY A 10 10.14 -5.23 -0.32
CA GLY A 10 10.28 -3.92 0.32
C GLY A 10 10.01 -3.97 1.84
N ASN A 11 10.37 -2.86 2.53
CA ASN A 11 10.23 -2.78 4.00
C ASN A 11 8.79 -3.00 4.49
N VAL A 12 7.80 -2.39 3.85
CA VAL A 12 6.39 -2.57 4.22
C VAL A 12 5.86 -3.90 3.70
N GLY A 13 6.19 -4.26 2.45
CA GLY A 13 5.70 -5.48 1.82
C GLY A 13 6.13 -6.75 2.54
N SER A 14 7.38 -6.81 3.05
CA SER A 14 7.85 -7.96 3.84
C SER A 14 7.06 -8.13 5.15
N ARG A 15 6.68 -7.03 5.80
CA ARG A 15 5.87 -7.05 7.03
C ARG A 15 4.44 -7.49 6.75
N ILE A 16 3.87 -7.03 5.63
CA ILE A 16 2.55 -7.49 5.16
C ILE A 16 2.57 -9.00 4.89
N ALA A 17 3.62 -9.49 4.22
CA ALA A 17 3.78 -10.92 3.97
C ALA A 17 3.87 -11.72 5.28
N ASN A 18 4.69 -11.27 6.23
CA ASN A 18 4.87 -11.92 7.51
C ASN A 18 3.58 -11.92 8.35
N GLU A 19 2.85 -10.80 8.39
CA GLU A 19 1.58 -10.70 9.11
C GLU A 19 0.54 -11.63 8.48
N ALA A 20 0.44 -11.68 7.15
CA ALA A 20 -0.47 -12.58 6.44
C ALA A 20 -0.16 -14.06 6.73
N LEU A 21 1.12 -14.45 6.66
CA LEU A 21 1.56 -15.82 6.98
C LEU A 21 1.26 -16.19 8.44
N SER A 22 1.50 -15.28 9.39
CA SER A 22 1.25 -15.51 10.81
C SER A 22 -0.22 -15.77 11.12
N ARG A 23 -1.13 -15.27 10.25
CA ARG A 23 -2.58 -15.51 10.33
C ARG A 23 -3.05 -16.70 9.50
N GLY A 24 -2.13 -17.50 8.97
CA GLY A 24 -2.46 -18.72 8.20
C GLY A 24 -2.90 -18.45 6.75
N HIS A 25 -2.59 -17.26 6.19
CA HIS A 25 -2.80 -17.00 4.78
C HIS A 25 -1.64 -17.55 3.94
N THR A 26 -1.90 -17.87 2.69
CA THR A 26 -0.87 -18.19 1.70
C THR A 26 -0.49 -16.93 0.95
N VAL A 27 0.81 -16.64 0.85
CA VAL A 27 1.32 -15.45 0.18
C VAL A 27 2.16 -15.84 -1.04
N THR A 28 1.78 -15.34 -2.21
CA THR A 28 2.57 -15.39 -3.44
C THR A 28 3.15 -14.00 -3.70
N ALA A 29 4.46 -13.85 -3.58
CA ALA A 29 5.17 -12.61 -3.84
C ALA A 29 5.57 -12.51 -5.31
N VAL A 30 5.22 -11.42 -5.97
CA VAL A 30 5.68 -11.12 -7.32
C VAL A 30 6.92 -10.23 -7.25
N VAL A 31 8.02 -10.72 -7.82
CA VAL A 31 9.29 -10.01 -7.92
C VAL A 31 9.75 -9.90 -9.38
N ARG A 32 10.50 -8.85 -9.69
CA ARG A 32 10.95 -8.59 -11.07
C ARG A 32 12.23 -9.34 -11.45
N LYS A 33 13.04 -9.69 -10.47
CA LYS A 33 14.35 -10.31 -10.68
C LYS A 33 14.50 -11.57 -9.84
N THR A 34 15.22 -12.55 -10.40
CA THR A 34 15.45 -13.84 -9.75
C THR A 34 16.20 -13.72 -8.41
N ASP A 35 17.13 -12.76 -8.30
CA ASP A 35 17.88 -12.52 -7.07
C ASP A 35 16.98 -12.06 -5.91
N GLN A 36 15.87 -11.39 -6.21
CA GLN A 36 14.90 -10.99 -5.20
C GLN A 36 14.14 -12.18 -4.58
N LEU A 37 14.08 -13.33 -5.25
CA LEU A 37 13.46 -14.52 -4.68
C LEU A 37 14.15 -14.98 -3.40
N ALA A 38 15.47 -14.83 -3.32
CA ALA A 38 16.26 -15.21 -2.15
C ALA A 38 16.07 -14.23 -0.96
N THR A 39 15.46 -13.06 -1.18
CA THR A 39 15.22 -12.06 -0.12
C THR A 39 13.83 -12.16 0.50
N LEU A 40 12.98 -13.06 -0.03
CA LEU A 40 11.62 -13.24 0.48
C LEU A 40 11.64 -13.96 1.84
N SER A 41 10.67 -13.63 2.69
CA SER A 41 10.49 -14.31 3.98
C SER A 41 10.19 -15.78 3.79
N GLU A 42 10.60 -16.59 4.75
CA GLU A 42 10.28 -18.01 4.79
C GLU A 42 8.76 -18.24 4.73
N GLY A 43 8.33 -19.22 3.93
CA GLY A 43 6.91 -19.52 3.71
C GLY A 43 6.24 -18.69 2.60
N VAL A 44 6.89 -17.66 2.07
CA VAL A 44 6.39 -16.90 0.91
C VAL A 44 6.73 -17.63 -0.38
N LEU A 45 5.73 -17.84 -1.24
CA LEU A 45 5.92 -18.38 -2.57
C LEU A 45 6.39 -17.27 -3.52
N GLY A 46 7.58 -17.43 -4.12
CA GLY A 46 8.12 -16.42 -5.04
C GLY A 46 7.72 -16.69 -6.48
N GLN A 47 7.34 -15.65 -7.21
CA GLN A 47 7.03 -15.69 -8.64
C GLN A 47 7.62 -14.50 -9.38
N LEU A 48 8.14 -14.73 -10.59
CA LEU A 48 8.63 -13.66 -11.46
C LEU A 48 7.46 -12.99 -12.18
N GLY A 49 7.46 -11.65 -12.20
CA GLY A 49 6.45 -10.87 -12.91
C GLY A 49 6.72 -9.37 -12.83
N ASP A 50 6.01 -8.62 -13.66
CA ASP A 50 6.06 -7.16 -13.71
C ASP A 50 4.66 -6.57 -13.47
N ALA A 51 4.54 -5.71 -12.49
CA ALA A 51 3.31 -4.99 -12.18
C ALA A 51 2.90 -3.99 -13.28
N GLY A 52 3.80 -3.66 -14.18
CA GLY A 52 3.54 -2.81 -15.36
C GLY A 52 2.80 -3.52 -16.48
N ASP A 53 2.72 -4.84 -16.45
CA ASP A 53 1.99 -5.66 -17.45
C ASP A 53 0.64 -6.11 -16.85
N SER A 54 -0.43 -5.43 -17.25
CA SER A 54 -1.78 -5.71 -16.72
C SER A 54 -2.29 -7.11 -17.07
N ALA A 55 -1.92 -7.66 -18.23
CA ALA A 55 -2.32 -9.01 -18.61
C ALA A 55 -1.59 -10.06 -17.75
N LEU A 56 -0.32 -9.82 -17.43
CA LEU A 56 0.43 -10.66 -16.52
C LEU A 56 -0.11 -10.54 -15.08
N VAL A 57 -0.44 -9.34 -14.61
CA VAL A 57 -1.11 -9.13 -13.31
C VAL A 57 -2.39 -9.94 -13.23
N ALA A 58 -3.25 -9.88 -14.25
CA ALA A 58 -4.49 -10.65 -14.29
C ALA A 58 -4.21 -12.17 -14.23
N LYS A 59 -3.30 -12.65 -15.07
CA LYS A 59 -2.92 -14.07 -15.11
C LYS A 59 -2.35 -14.58 -13.79
N LEU A 60 -1.46 -13.81 -13.16
CA LEU A 60 -0.87 -14.18 -11.86
C LEU A 60 -1.89 -14.14 -10.71
N SER A 61 -2.96 -13.37 -10.88
CA SER A 61 -4.06 -13.26 -9.91
C SER A 61 -5.12 -14.35 -10.06
N GLU A 62 -5.04 -15.18 -11.09
CA GLU A 62 -5.91 -16.35 -11.23
C GLU A 62 -5.72 -17.28 -10.03
N GLY A 63 -6.84 -17.72 -9.46
CA GLY A 63 -6.81 -18.58 -8.28
C GLY A 63 -6.41 -17.89 -6.97
N GLN A 64 -6.06 -16.61 -6.97
CA GLN A 64 -5.87 -15.82 -5.75
C GLN A 64 -7.21 -15.25 -5.25
N ASP A 65 -7.26 -14.91 -3.97
CA ASP A 65 -8.44 -14.32 -3.35
C ASP A 65 -8.34 -12.79 -3.28
N LEU A 66 -7.12 -12.26 -3.17
CA LEU A 66 -6.81 -10.84 -2.98
C LEU A 66 -5.49 -10.46 -3.64
N ILE A 67 -5.44 -9.26 -4.21
CA ILE A 67 -4.22 -8.61 -4.68
C ILE A 67 -3.82 -7.52 -3.69
N ILE A 68 -2.54 -7.48 -3.30
CA ILE A 68 -1.97 -6.40 -2.51
C ILE A 68 -0.81 -5.78 -3.28
N SER A 69 -0.75 -4.45 -3.32
CA SER A 69 0.37 -3.68 -3.84
C SER A 69 1.03 -2.88 -2.73
N ALA A 70 2.28 -3.20 -2.43
CA ALA A 70 3.17 -2.44 -1.56
C ALA A 70 4.39 -1.94 -2.36
N ILE A 71 4.16 -1.59 -3.62
CA ILE A 71 5.22 -1.12 -4.51
C ILE A 71 5.63 0.30 -4.12
N ARG A 72 6.92 0.48 -3.91
CA ARG A 72 7.58 1.78 -3.85
C ARG A 72 8.71 1.77 -4.88
N PRO A 73 8.66 2.60 -5.92
CA PRO A 73 9.76 2.77 -6.86
C PRO A 73 11.03 3.23 -6.14
N SER A 74 12.19 2.91 -6.72
CA SER A 74 13.46 3.45 -6.26
C SER A 74 13.55 4.95 -6.51
N GLU A 75 14.42 5.62 -5.76
CA GLU A 75 14.73 7.04 -5.94
C GLU A 75 15.10 7.34 -7.41
N GLY A 76 14.52 8.41 -7.96
CA GLY A 76 14.62 8.81 -9.36
C GLY A 76 13.66 8.08 -10.31
N SER A 77 12.88 7.13 -9.83
CA SER A 77 11.91 6.36 -10.62
C SER A 77 10.48 6.52 -10.12
N GLU A 78 10.20 7.51 -9.27
CA GLU A 78 8.92 7.72 -8.61
C GLU A 78 7.78 7.94 -9.61
N HIS A 79 8.09 8.55 -10.76
CA HIS A 79 7.16 8.76 -11.89
C HIS A 79 6.55 7.45 -12.45
N LEU A 80 7.15 6.29 -12.15
CA LEU A 80 6.59 5.00 -12.54
C LEU A 80 5.41 4.57 -11.67
N LEU A 81 5.27 5.08 -10.44
CA LEU A 81 4.23 4.64 -9.51
C LEU A 81 2.81 4.81 -10.07
N PRO A 82 2.45 5.96 -10.68
CA PRO A 82 1.15 6.14 -11.33
C PRO A 82 0.89 5.14 -12.46
N LEU A 83 1.90 4.84 -13.28
CA LEU A 83 1.79 3.89 -14.39
C LEU A 83 1.57 2.46 -13.88
N LEU A 84 2.35 2.03 -12.90
CA LEU A 84 2.20 0.72 -12.26
C LEU A 84 0.82 0.57 -11.62
N THR A 85 0.30 1.65 -11.03
CA THR A 85 -1.04 1.65 -10.43
C THR A 85 -2.14 1.43 -11.46
N LYS A 86 -2.06 2.09 -12.62
CA LYS A 86 -3.01 1.87 -13.72
C LYS A 86 -2.99 0.42 -14.20
N SER A 87 -1.80 -0.16 -14.36
CA SER A 87 -1.66 -1.56 -14.77
C SER A 87 -2.21 -2.54 -13.74
N LEU A 88 -1.95 -2.29 -12.44
CA LEU A 88 -2.49 -3.11 -11.35
C LEU A 88 -4.01 -3.04 -11.28
N LEU A 89 -4.60 -1.85 -11.39
CA LEU A 89 -6.06 -1.68 -11.42
C LEU A 89 -6.67 -2.41 -12.62
N ALA A 90 -6.11 -2.24 -13.82
CA ALA A 90 -6.60 -2.93 -15.01
C ALA A 90 -6.47 -4.46 -14.89
N GLY A 91 -5.36 -4.97 -14.38
CA GLY A 91 -5.17 -6.40 -14.17
C GLY A 91 -6.09 -6.96 -13.10
N ALA A 92 -6.34 -6.21 -12.02
CA ALA A 92 -7.29 -6.59 -10.97
C ALA A 92 -8.74 -6.65 -11.49
N ALA A 93 -9.14 -5.68 -12.32
CA ALA A 93 -10.44 -5.69 -13.00
C ALA A 93 -10.59 -6.91 -13.91
N GLN A 94 -9.59 -7.20 -14.76
CA GLN A 94 -9.60 -8.37 -15.64
C GLN A 94 -9.70 -9.69 -14.88
N ALA A 95 -9.01 -9.79 -13.73
CA ALA A 95 -9.07 -10.97 -12.87
C ALA A 95 -10.32 -11.02 -11.98
N ASN A 96 -11.13 -9.95 -11.96
CA ASN A 96 -12.24 -9.75 -11.03
C ASN A 96 -11.81 -9.96 -9.57
N LYS A 97 -10.72 -9.30 -9.16
CA LYS A 97 -10.15 -9.39 -7.81
C LYS A 97 -10.12 -8.04 -7.12
N ARG A 98 -10.30 -8.05 -5.79
CA ARG A 98 -10.07 -6.88 -4.95
C ARG A 98 -8.58 -6.55 -4.91
N LEU A 99 -8.27 -5.25 -4.89
CA LEU A 99 -6.91 -4.73 -4.83
C LEU A 99 -6.75 -3.81 -3.62
N LEU A 100 -5.87 -4.17 -2.68
CA LEU A 100 -5.42 -3.27 -1.61
C LEU A 100 -4.12 -2.60 -2.05
N ILE A 101 -4.06 -1.26 -1.93
CA ILE A 101 -2.91 -0.46 -2.37
C ILE A 101 -2.31 0.26 -1.18
N VAL A 102 -1.07 -0.05 -0.85
CA VAL A 102 -0.27 0.76 0.06
C VAL A 102 0.11 2.05 -0.67
N GLY A 103 -0.39 3.15 -0.17
CA GLY A 103 -0.16 4.47 -0.74
C GLY A 103 0.82 5.31 0.06
N GLY A 104 0.57 6.62 0.11
CA GLY A 104 1.33 7.59 0.90
C GLY A 104 0.43 8.57 1.65
N ALA A 105 1.06 9.37 2.53
CA ALA A 105 0.38 10.40 3.32
C ALA A 105 0.05 11.68 2.53
N ALA A 106 0.63 11.86 1.36
CA ALA A 106 0.70 13.14 0.63
C ALA A 106 -0.65 13.85 0.47
N SER A 107 -1.72 13.13 0.23
CA SER A 107 -3.07 13.67 0.03
C SER A 107 -3.95 13.62 1.29
N LEU A 108 -3.41 13.25 2.46
CA LEU A 108 -4.12 13.37 3.73
C LEU A 108 -4.17 14.84 4.15
N GLU A 109 -5.33 15.28 4.61
CA GLU A 109 -5.54 16.63 5.15
C GLU A 109 -4.91 16.75 6.54
N ILE A 110 -4.42 17.96 6.86
CA ILE A 110 -3.87 18.26 8.18
C ILE A 110 -5.01 18.73 9.08
N PRO A 111 -5.23 18.11 10.24
CA PRO A 111 -6.25 18.56 11.19
C PRO A 111 -6.07 20.03 11.57
N GLY A 112 -7.17 20.81 11.50
CA GLY A 112 -7.16 22.23 11.82
C GLY A 112 -6.68 23.17 10.69
N GLU A 113 -6.06 22.65 9.64
CA GLU A 113 -5.56 23.44 8.50
C GLU A 113 -6.47 23.22 7.27
N LYS A 114 -7.51 24.05 7.17
CA LYS A 114 -8.53 23.92 6.11
C LYS A 114 -7.92 23.92 4.70
N GLY A 115 -8.16 22.84 3.95
CA GLY A 115 -7.74 22.70 2.55
C GLY A 115 -6.24 22.44 2.35
N GLN A 116 -5.49 22.22 3.43
CA GLN A 116 -4.09 21.85 3.33
C GLN A 116 -3.90 20.35 3.52
N THR A 117 -3.10 19.77 2.64
CA THR A 117 -2.68 18.38 2.74
C THR A 117 -1.20 18.30 3.14
N VAL A 118 -0.76 17.12 3.51
CA VAL A 118 0.67 16.86 3.79
C VAL A 118 1.57 17.35 2.64
N LEU A 119 1.13 17.21 1.39
CA LEU A 119 1.90 17.67 0.23
C LEU A 119 1.88 19.19 0.04
N THR A 120 0.76 19.84 0.35
CA THR A 120 0.57 21.28 0.04
C THR A 120 0.94 22.19 1.19
N ALA A 121 1.03 21.68 2.42
CA ALA A 121 1.39 22.47 3.59
C ALA A 121 2.86 22.92 3.51
N PRO A 122 3.12 24.23 3.61
CA PRO A 122 4.48 24.76 3.50
C PRO A 122 5.41 24.17 4.56
N GLY A 123 6.54 23.62 4.12
CA GLY A 123 7.57 23.09 5.03
C GLY A 123 7.24 21.78 5.76
N PHE A 124 6.09 21.17 5.49
CA PHE A 124 5.71 19.91 6.13
C PHE A 124 6.60 18.75 5.66
N LEU A 125 6.85 18.67 4.36
CA LEU A 125 7.70 17.61 3.79
C LEU A 125 9.09 18.15 3.45
N PRO A 126 10.16 17.42 3.78
CA PRO A 126 11.50 17.74 3.32
C PRO A 126 11.61 17.54 1.79
N PRO A 127 12.47 18.33 1.10
CA PRO A 127 12.62 18.23 -0.36
C PRO A 127 12.92 16.82 -0.88
N SER A 128 13.64 16.00 -0.12
CA SER A 128 14.04 14.64 -0.49
C SER A 128 12.87 13.67 -0.70
N VAL A 129 11.67 13.98 -0.17
CA VAL A 129 10.51 13.08 -0.33
C VAL A 129 9.41 13.68 -1.21
N LEU A 130 9.63 14.87 -1.80
CA LEU A 130 8.58 15.54 -2.58
C LEU A 130 8.18 14.75 -3.83
N ASP A 131 9.12 14.11 -4.52
CA ASP A 131 8.83 13.40 -5.75
C ASP A 131 7.98 12.15 -5.48
N ILE A 132 8.33 11.36 -4.46
CA ILE A 132 7.48 10.23 -4.07
C ILE A 132 6.13 10.71 -3.48
N ALA A 133 6.08 11.83 -2.79
CA ALA A 133 4.84 12.39 -2.28
C ALA A 133 3.88 12.78 -3.42
N ARG A 134 4.40 13.46 -4.46
CA ARG A 134 3.63 13.79 -5.68
C ARG A 134 3.13 12.53 -6.38
N ALA A 135 4.01 11.53 -6.56
CA ALA A 135 3.64 10.27 -7.18
C ALA A 135 2.54 9.52 -6.39
N CYS A 136 2.59 9.54 -5.05
CA CYS A 136 1.54 8.97 -4.21
C CYS A 136 0.22 9.76 -4.27
N ALA A 137 0.27 11.08 -4.38
CA ALA A 137 -0.94 11.88 -4.57
C ALA A 137 -1.60 11.57 -5.92
N GLU A 138 -0.81 11.46 -6.99
CA GLU A 138 -1.31 11.05 -8.31
C GLU A 138 -1.82 9.60 -8.30
N GLN A 139 -1.14 8.68 -7.61
CA GLN A 139 -1.60 7.32 -7.41
C GLN A 139 -3.00 7.28 -6.80
N HIS A 140 -3.24 8.07 -5.76
CA HIS A 140 -4.55 8.14 -5.10
C HIS A 140 -5.62 8.72 -6.05
N ASN A 141 -5.31 9.75 -6.84
CA ASN A 141 -6.23 10.30 -7.82
C ASN A 141 -6.63 9.27 -8.88
N ILE A 142 -5.66 8.49 -9.40
CA ILE A 142 -5.92 7.39 -10.34
C ILE A 142 -6.88 6.35 -9.73
N CYS A 143 -6.70 6.00 -8.45
CA CYS A 143 -7.63 5.11 -7.77
C CYS A 143 -9.03 5.71 -7.69
N ARG A 144 -9.17 6.98 -7.31
CA ARG A 144 -10.47 7.67 -7.20
C ARG A 144 -11.24 7.76 -8.52
N GLU A 145 -10.53 7.86 -9.63
CA GLU A 145 -11.12 7.89 -10.98
C GLU A 145 -11.51 6.49 -11.49
N ASN A 146 -11.00 5.43 -10.87
CA ASN A 146 -11.27 4.05 -11.28
C ASN A 146 -12.56 3.53 -10.65
N THR A 147 -13.50 3.15 -11.50
CA THR A 147 -14.81 2.59 -11.10
C THR A 147 -14.93 1.09 -11.40
N GLU A 148 -13.96 0.50 -12.12
CA GLU A 148 -14.03 -0.88 -12.58
C GLU A 148 -13.49 -1.89 -11.56
N THR A 149 -12.58 -1.45 -10.69
CA THR A 149 -11.92 -2.30 -9.70
C THR A 149 -12.47 -2.07 -8.31
N ASN A 150 -12.66 -3.12 -7.55
CA ASN A 150 -12.88 -3.00 -6.10
C ASN A 150 -11.53 -2.77 -5.43
N TRP A 151 -11.14 -1.50 -5.31
CA TRP A 151 -9.87 -1.10 -4.69
C TRP A 151 -10.08 -0.54 -3.29
N THR A 152 -9.04 -0.63 -2.46
CA THR A 152 -8.90 0.10 -1.21
C THR A 152 -7.52 0.75 -1.16
N TYR A 153 -7.46 2.04 -0.91
CA TYR A 153 -6.19 2.77 -0.78
C TYR A 153 -5.88 2.98 0.70
N ILE A 154 -4.71 2.52 1.15
CA ILE A 154 -4.31 2.61 2.55
C ILE A 154 -3.18 3.62 2.65
N SER A 155 -3.49 4.80 3.19
CA SER A 155 -2.51 5.85 3.43
C SER A 155 -1.78 5.60 4.75
N PRO A 156 -0.46 5.39 4.74
CA PRO A 156 0.29 5.44 5.99
C PRO A 156 0.34 6.87 6.54
N PRO A 157 0.62 7.07 7.82
CA PRO A 157 0.99 8.38 8.34
C PRO A 157 2.35 8.82 7.81
N PRO A 158 2.72 10.11 7.92
CA PRO A 158 4.03 10.60 7.51
C PRO A 158 5.20 9.88 8.20
N MET A 159 5.02 9.48 9.45
CA MET A 159 6.02 8.72 10.22
C MET A 159 5.68 7.23 10.24
N LEU A 160 6.07 6.55 9.17
CA LEU A 160 5.98 5.09 9.02
C LEU A 160 7.38 4.48 9.18
N THR A 161 7.68 3.90 10.33
CA THR A 161 9.02 3.40 10.68
C THR A 161 8.97 1.94 11.14
N PRO A 162 10.06 1.18 11.01
CA PRO A 162 10.17 -0.11 11.69
C PRO A 162 9.94 0.04 13.19
N GLY A 163 9.23 -0.90 13.81
CA GLY A 163 8.92 -0.82 15.23
C GLY A 163 8.37 -2.12 15.82
N ILE A 164 7.51 -2.02 16.80
CA ILE A 164 6.90 -3.15 17.50
C ILE A 164 5.50 -3.40 16.94
N ARG A 165 5.14 -4.67 16.77
CA ARG A 165 3.77 -5.10 16.50
C ARG A 165 2.97 -5.08 17.81
N THR A 166 2.16 -4.07 18.01
CA THR A 166 1.28 -3.95 19.18
C THR A 166 -0.13 -4.45 18.89
N GLY A 167 -0.57 -4.40 17.64
CA GLY A 167 -1.93 -4.68 17.22
C GLY A 167 -2.93 -3.58 17.63
N GLN A 168 -2.44 -2.41 18.06
CA GLN A 168 -3.27 -1.29 18.51
C GLN A 168 -3.02 -0.08 17.60
N TYR A 169 -4.08 0.43 17.00
CA TYR A 169 -4.05 1.61 16.14
C TYR A 169 -5.44 2.23 16.05
N ARG A 170 -5.50 3.46 15.60
CA ARG A 170 -6.74 4.18 15.30
C ARG A 170 -6.90 4.30 13.79
N LEU A 171 -8.14 4.22 13.32
CA LEU A 171 -8.47 4.42 11.90
C LEU A 171 -8.92 5.86 11.67
N GLY A 172 -8.59 6.38 10.50
CA GLY A 172 -9.11 7.62 9.94
C GLY A 172 -9.43 7.47 8.46
N SER A 173 -9.99 8.50 7.85
CA SER A 173 -10.33 8.51 6.41
C SER A 173 -9.39 9.44 5.63
N ASP A 174 -9.76 10.71 5.49
CA ASP A 174 -9.06 11.67 4.65
C ASP A 174 -8.13 12.62 5.41
N GLN A 175 -8.16 12.59 6.73
CA GLN A 175 -7.29 13.41 7.58
C GLN A 175 -6.25 12.56 8.29
N LEU A 176 -5.12 13.19 8.63
CA LEU A 176 -4.12 12.59 9.51
C LEU A 176 -4.77 12.21 10.84
N VAL A 177 -4.54 10.99 11.28
CA VAL A 177 -4.77 10.59 12.67
C VAL A 177 -3.54 11.05 13.45
N VAL A 178 -3.74 11.90 14.44
CA VAL A 178 -2.66 12.48 15.24
C VAL A 178 -2.83 12.12 16.72
N ASP A 179 -1.73 12.03 17.43
CA ASP A 179 -1.71 11.91 18.88
C ASP A 179 -1.99 13.27 19.58
N GLU A 180 -1.92 13.29 20.89
CA GLU A 180 -2.09 14.51 21.72
C GLU A 180 -1.04 15.59 21.48
N ASN A 181 0.10 15.23 20.88
CA ASN A 181 1.18 16.14 20.51
C ASN A 181 1.12 16.58 19.04
N GLY A 182 0.07 16.17 18.30
CA GLY A 182 -0.09 16.46 16.87
C GLY A 182 0.79 15.59 15.97
N GLN A 183 1.40 14.51 16.47
CA GLN A 183 2.21 13.61 15.68
C GLN A 183 1.36 12.51 15.05
N SER A 184 1.68 12.18 13.80
CA SER A 184 1.03 11.10 13.05
C SER A 184 2.05 10.03 12.70
N ALA A 185 2.00 8.92 13.42
CA ALA A 185 3.00 7.86 13.35
C ALA A 185 2.38 6.46 13.52
N ILE A 186 3.00 5.45 12.92
CA ILE A 186 2.71 4.04 13.14
C ILE A 186 3.96 3.19 12.83
N SER A 187 4.10 2.06 13.51
CA SER A 187 5.09 1.07 13.11
C SER A 187 4.69 0.42 11.78
N MET A 188 5.66 0.02 10.97
CA MET A 188 5.39 -0.75 9.75
C MET A 188 4.69 -2.07 10.08
N GLU A 189 4.97 -2.61 11.25
CA GLU A 189 4.38 -3.84 11.79
C GLU A 189 2.88 -3.65 12.06
N ASP A 190 2.47 -2.59 12.76
CA ASP A 190 1.05 -2.31 13.01
C ASP A 190 0.32 -1.80 11.76
N PHE A 191 1.02 -1.13 10.86
CA PHE A 191 0.45 -0.80 9.55
C PHE A 191 0.13 -2.06 8.73
N ALA A 192 0.97 -3.09 8.81
CA ALA A 192 0.70 -4.39 8.20
C ALA A 192 -0.50 -5.08 8.88
N VAL A 193 -0.63 -4.98 10.22
CA VAL A 193 -1.82 -5.46 10.94
C VAL A 193 -3.08 -4.79 10.40
N ALA A 194 -3.10 -3.44 10.32
CA ALA A 194 -4.26 -2.69 9.82
C ALA A 194 -4.66 -3.09 8.39
N LEU A 195 -3.66 -3.35 7.52
CA LEU A 195 -3.90 -3.78 6.16
C LEU A 195 -4.49 -5.20 6.10
N ILE A 196 -3.98 -6.14 6.89
CA ILE A 196 -4.51 -7.51 6.91
C ILE A 196 -5.87 -7.57 7.61
N ASP A 197 -6.13 -6.74 8.63
CA ASP A 197 -7.47 -6.60 9.21
C ASP A 197 -8.51 -6.16 8.15
N GLU A 198 -8.15 -5.20 7.29
CA GLU A 198 -8.99 -4.78 6.17
C GLU A 198 -9.12 -5.87 5.09
N ALA A 199 -8.10 -6.70 4.91
CA ALA A 199 -8.16 -7.83 3.99
C ALA A 199 -9.16 -8.90 4.47
N GLU A 200 -9.15 -9.21 5.77
CA GLU A 200 -10.02 -10.21 6.42
C GLU A 200 -11.44 -9.72 6.65
N GLN A 201 -11.59 -8.43 6.99
CA GLN A 201 -12.86 -7.78 7.27
C GLN A 201 -13.03 -6.53 6.42
N PRO A 202 -13.39 -6.68 5.14
CA PRO A 202 -13.51 -5.57 4.20
C PRO A 202 -14.53 -4.53 4.65
N LYS A 203 -14.08 -3.29 4.86
CA LYS A 203 -14.94 -2.15 5.24
C LYS A 203 -14.84 -0.99 4.26
N HIS A 204 -13.73 -0.93 3.52
CA HIS A 204 -13.42 0.19 2.63
C HIS A 204 -13.40 -0.29 1.17
N HIS A 205 -14.47 0.02 0.42
CA HIS A 205 -14.61 -0.34 -1.00
C HIS A 205 -14.57 0.93 -1.85
N GLN A 206 -13.68 0.98 -2.83
CA GLN A 206 -13.45 2.15 -3.69
C GLN A 206 -13.24 3.45 -2.88
N THR A 207 -12.52 3.33 -1.78
CA THR A 207 -12.25 4.44 -0.89
C THR A 207 -10.88 4.30 -0.22
N ARG A 208 -10.48 5.36 0.47
CA ARG A 208 -9.26 5.40 1.28
C ARG A 208 -9.57 5.26 2.76
N PHE A 209 -8.62 4.71 3.48
CA PHE A 209 -8.48 4.91 4.93
C PHE A 209 -7.03 5.12 5.32
N THR A 210 -6.80 5.57 6.54
CA THR A 210 -5.48 5.69 7.16
C THR A 210 -5.49 5.05 8.55
N ALA A 211 -4.31 4.68 9.04
CA ALA A 211 -4.12 4.12 10.37
C ALA A 211 -2.91 4.74 11.03
N ALA A 212 -3.03 5.16 12.30
CA ALA A 212 -1.94 5.67 13.13
C ALA A 212 -2.23 5.45 14.63
N TYR A 213 -1.27 5.74 15.48
CA TYR A 213 -1.41 5.69 16.92
C TYR A 213 -2.23 6.85 17.48
#